data_6ee363b088a1d13a91d7192b9cb27798
#
_entry.id   6ee363b088a1d13a91d7192b9cb27798
#
_cell.length_a   1.000
_cell.length_b   1.000
_cell.length_c   1.000
_cell.angle_alpha   90.00
_cell.angle_beta   90.00
_cell.angle_gamma   90.00
#
_symmetry.space_group_name_H-M   'P 1'
#
loop_
_entity.id
_entity.type
_entity.pdbx_description
1 polymer ?
#
loop_
_entity_poly.entity_id
_entity_poly.type
_entity_poly.pdbx_seq_one_letter_code
_entity_poly.pdbx_strand_id
1 'polypeptide(L)'
;MADNGIEIEGLVFEAGAGRSDDSLVDARSRAVTPALTEDDLALDRSLRPKRLGDYLGQTKIKESLAILIGAAQARGDVVDHILFSGPPGLGKTTLAAVVANELGANIKTTSGPAIERTGDLAAILTNLEEGDVLFIDEIHRLNRMVEEVLYPALEDFALDIVVGKGPAARSIRLDLPRFTLVGATTRTGLLTGPLLDRFGIAFRLQYY
;
A
#
# COMPACT_ATOMS: atom_id res chain seq x y z
N MET A 1 -53.41 -33.26 -26.46
CA MET A 1 -53.46 -32.35 -27.62
C MET A 1 -52.16 -31.62 -27.66
N ALA A 2 -51.37 -32.09 -28.49
CA ALA A 2 -50.48 -31.77 -29.60
C ALA A 2 -49.19 -31.16 -29.06
N ASP A 3 -48.11 -31.84 -28.91
CA ASP A 3 -47.16 -32.44 -29.84
C ASP A 3 -46.85 -31.52 -31.03
N ASN A 4 -45.59 -31.01 -31.06
CA ASN A 4 -44.91 -30.64 -32.26
C ASN A 4 -43.41 -30.78 -32.05
N GLY A 5 -42.93 -32.01 -32.31
CA GLY A 5 -41.52 -32.29 -32.52
C GLY A 5 -41.08 -31.69 -33.87
N ILE A 6 -39.82 -31.20 -33.87
CA ILE A 6 -39.05 -31.01 -35.10
C ILE A 6 -37.82 -31.91 -34.97
N GLU A 7 -37.88 -33.07 -35.67
CA GLU A 7 -36.73 -33.89 -36.04
C GLU A 7 -35.96 -33.15 -37.14
N ILE A 8 -34.63 -33.06 -36.99
CA ILE A 8 -33.73 -32.79 -38.09
C ILE A 8 -32.72 -33.96 -38.15
N GLU A 9 -32.89 -34.78 -39.16
CA GLU A 9 -32.01 -35.89 -39.53
C GLU A 9 -30.58 -35.42 -39.87
N GLY A 10 -29.63 -36.18 -39.38
CA GLY A 10 -28.50 -36.68 -40.15
C GLY A 10 -27.43 -35.73 -40.65
N LEU A 11 -26.34 -35.61 -39.81
CA LEU A 11 -24.99 -35.41 -40.37
C LEU A 11 -23.98 -36.10 -39.45
N VAL A 12 -23.58 -37.30 -39.87
CA VAL A 12 -22.45 -38.04 -39.29
C VAL A 12 -21.18 -37.38 -39.83
N PHE A 13 -20.37 -36.78 -38.98
CA PHE A 13 -18.99 -36.41 -39.30
C PHE A 13 -18.06 -37.44 -38.70
N GLU A 14 -17.42 -38.21 -39.57
CA GLU A 14 -16.31 -39.11 -39.24
C GLU A 14 -15.14 -38.29 -38.66
N ALA A 15 -14.64 -38.72 -37.50
CA ALA A 15 -13.47 -38.17 -36.87
C ALA A 15 -12.20 -38.59 -37.62
N GLY A 16 -11.65 -37.68 -38.40
CA GLY A 16 -10.28 -37.76 -38.90
C GLY A 16 -9.30 -37.51 -37.77
N ALA A 17 -8.45 -38.50 -37.49
CA ALA A 17 -7.34 -38.38 -36.52
C ALA A 17 -6.30 -37.39 -37.05
N GLY A 18 -6.42 -36.15 -36.63
CA GLY A 18 -5.39 -35.12 -36.77
C GLY A 18 -4.73 -34.90 -35.43
N ARG A 19 -3.44 -35.19 -35.32
CA ARG A 19 -2.61 -34.74 -34.16
C ARG A 19 -2.69 -33.23 -34.07
N SER A 20 -3.47 -32.73 -33.11
CA SER A 20 -3.47 -31.34 -32.76
C SER A 20 -2.19 -31.03 -32.01
N ASP A 21 -1.42 -30.12 -32.56
CA ASP A 21 -0.24 -29.50 -31.95
C ASP A 21 -0.69 -28.60 -30.79
N ASP A 22 -0.85 -29.25 -29.62
CA ASP A 22 -1.35 -28.60 -28.37
C ASP A 22 -0.36 -27.57 -27.78
N SER A 23 0.88 -27.54 -28.31
CA SER A 23 1.94 -26.67 -27.80
C SER A 23 1.81 -25.22 -28.27
N LEU A 24 1.14 -24.95 -29.40
CA LEU A 24 0.99 -23.59 -29.94
C LEU A 24 -0.25 -22.84 -29.40
N VAL A 25 -1.24 -23.57 -28.88
CA VAL A 25 -2.46 -22.97 -28.33
C VAL A 25 -2.19 -22.43 -26.94
N ASP A 26 -1.32 -23.08 -26.16
CA ASP A 26 -1.00 -22.68 -24.77
C ASP A 26 -0.14 -21.40 -24.73
N ALA A 27 0.75 -21.19 -25.69
CA ALA A 27 1.58 -19.98 -25.78
C ALA A 27 0.79 -18.71 -26.16
N ARG A 28 -0.31 -18.86 -26.94
CA ARG A 28 -1.16 -17.73 -27.35
C ARG A 28 -2.20 -17.35 -26.28
N SER A 29 -2.66 -18.31 -25.48
CA SER A 29 -3.61 -18.04 -24.39
C SER A 29 -2.93 -17.32 -23.22
N ARG A 30 -1.63 -17.52 -22.98
CA ARG A 30 -0.85 -16.82 -21.95
C ARG A 30 -0.63 -15.34 -22.25
N ALA A 31 -0.64 -14.94 -23.52
CA ALA A 31 -0.42 -13.54 -23.91
C ALA A 31 -1.63 -12.61 -23.64
N VAL A 32 -2.79 -13.12 -23.25
CA VAL A 32 -4.05 -12.38 -23.13
C VAL A 32 -4.77 -12.62 -21.80
N THR A 33 -4.13 -13.28 -20.82
CA THR A 33 -4.73 -13.47 -19.49
C THR A 33 -4.58 -12.18 -18.70
N PRO A 34 -5.66 -11.49 -18.32
CA PRO A 34 -5.58 -10.23 -17.55
C PRO A 34 -5.18 -10.43 -16.09
N ALA A 35 -4.97 -11.67 -15.63
CA ALA A 35 -4.48 -11.97 -14.29
C ALA A 35 -2.95 -11.98 -14.30
N LEU A 36 -2.35 -11.11 -13.47
CA LEU A 36 -0.91 -11.11 -13.21
C LEU A 36 -0.50 -12.47 -12.66
N THR A 37 0.50 -13.10 -13.30
CA THR A 37 1.08 -14.36 -12.80
C THR A 37 2.05 -14.05 -11.64
N GLU A 38 2.41 -15.08 -10.86
CA GLU A 38 3.43 -14.92 -9.81
C GLU A 38 4.78 -14.47 -10.39
N ASP A 39 5.11 -14.92 -11.59
CA ASP A 39 6.31 -14.52 -12.32
C ASP A 39 6.25 -13.04 -12.73
N ASP A 40 5.09 -12.55 -13.18
CA ASP A 40 4.89 -11.13 -13.49
C ASP A 40 5.03 -10.25 -12.25
N LEU A 41 4.51 -10.70 -11.11
CA LEU A 41 4.66 -10.01 -9.83
C LEU A 41 6.11 -10.02 -9.34
N ALA A 42 6.84 -11.11 -9.53
CA ALA A 42 8.25 -11.21 -9.17
C ALA A 42 9.10 -10.30 -10.08
N LEU A 43 8.79 -10.25 -11.37
CA LEU A 43 9.44 -9.38 -12.34
C LEU A 43 9.18 -7.91 -12.00
N ASP A 44 7.92 -7.53 -11.73
CA ASP A 44 7.55 -6.17 -11.33
C ASP A 44 8.33 -5.73 -10.07
N ARG A 45 8.44 -6.61 -9.06
CA ARG A 45 9.23 -6.35 -7.85
C ARG A 45 10.71 -6.15 -8.16
N SER A 46 11.27 -6.90 -9.11
CA SER A 46 12.69 -6.80 -9.49
C SER A 46 13.01 -5.52 -10.27
N LEU A 47 12.01 -4.99 -11.00
CA LEU A 47 12.14 -3.77 -11.81
C LEU A 47 11.90 -2.49 -10.99
N ARG A 48 11.33 -2.58 -9.78
CA ARG A 48 11.11 -1.40 -8.95
C ARG A 48 12.44 -0.83 -8.45
N PRO A 49 12.63 0.49 -8.56
CA PRO A 49 13.82 1.14 -8.03
C PRO A 49 13.95 0.87 -6.53
N LYS A 50 15.16 0.55 -6.10
CA LYS A 50 15.48 0.28 -4.69
C LYS A 50 16.13 1.49 -4.02
N ARG A 51 16.68 2.42 -4.78
CA ARG A 51 17.36 3.62 -4.29
C ARG A 51 16.77 4.88 -4.90
N LEU A 52 16.94 6.00 -4.20
CA LEU A 52 16.52 7.32 -4.71
C LEU A 52 17.19 7.65 -6.05
N GLY A 53 18.43 7.23 -6.27
CA GLY A 53 19.15 7.42 -7.53
C GLY A 53 18.50 6.71 -8.72
N ASP A 54 17.95 5.53 -8.48
CA ASP A 54 17.33 4.69 -9.52
C ASP A 54 15.87 5.12 -9.84
N TYR A 55 15.27 5.93 -8.97
CA TYR A 55 13.91 6.40 -9.18
C TYR A 55 13.89 7.50 -10.23
N LEU A 56 13.16 7.28 -11.33
CA LEU A 56 13.07 8.21 -12.45
C LEU A 56 12.16 9.40 -12.12
N GLY A 57 12.59 10.60 -12.50
CA GLY A 57 11.86 11.84 -12.31
C GLY A 57 11.78 12.33 -10.87
N GLN A 58 10.81 13.20 -10.58
CA GLN A 58 10.56 13.82 -9.27
C GLN A 58 11.81 14.40 -8.59
N THR A 59 12.71 15.02 -9.35
CA THR A 59 14.06 15.44 -8.90
C THR A 59 14.03 16.24 -7.59
N LYS A 60 13.14 17.23 -7.48
CA LYS A 60 13.02 18.05 -6.26
C LYS A 60 12.60 17.24 -5.04
N ILE A 61 11.70 16.27 -5.22
CA ILE A 61 11.26 15.38 -4.14
C ILE A 61 12.42 14.50 -3.71
N LYS A 62 13.17 13.94 -4.65
CA LYS A 62 14.35 13.11 -4.35
C LYS A 62 15.43 13.87 -3.58
N GLU A 63 15.74 15.09 -4.01
CA GLU A 63 16.68 15.96 -3.30
C GLU A 63 16.25 16.24 -1.87
N SER A 64 14.97 16.59 -1.67
CA SER A 64 14.43 16.84 -0.34
C SER A 64 14.43 15.58 0.53
N LEU A 65 14.06 14.42 -0.02
CA LEU A 65 14.11 13.15 0.68
C LEU A 65 15.54 12.76 1.07
N ALA A 66 16.52 12.97 0.19
CA ALA A 66 17.92 12.69 0.50
C ALA A 66 18.43 13.52 1.69
N ILE A 67 18.02 14.80 1.75
CA ILE A 67 18.36 15.69 2.88
C ILE A 67 17.70 15.20 4.17
N LEU A 68 16.41 14.85 4.13
CA LEU A 68 15.66 14.39 5.29
C LEU A 68 16.23 13.08 5.86
N ILE A 69 16.46 12.11 4.98
CA ILE A 69 17.02 10.80 5.34
C ILE A 69 18.42 10.99 5.92
N GLY A 70 19.29 11.76 5.25
CA GLY A 70 20.63 12.02 5.75
C GLY A 70 20.65 12.75 7.10
N ALA A 71 19.73 13.70 7.32
CA ALA A 71 19.61 14.39 8.60
C ALA A 71 19.13 13.45 9.73
N ALA A 72 18.18 12.57 9.47
CA ALA A 72 17.70 11.59 10.43
C ALA A 72 18.79 10.58 10.80
N GLN A 73 19.49 10.04 9.80
CA GLN A 73 20.62 9.14 10.00
C GLN A 73 21.75 9.79 10.82
N ALA A 74 22.06 11.05 10.56
CA ALA A 74 23.09 11.79 11.31
C ALA A 74 22.72 12.01 12.78
N ARG A 75 21.43 12.09 13.10
CA ARG A 75 20.92 12.22 14.48
C ARG A 75 20.72 10.87 15.17
N GLY A 76 20.69 9.77 14.42
CA GLY A 76 20.30 8.45 14.93
C GLY A 76 18.82 8.40 15.32
N ASP A 77 17.96 9.11 14.59
CA ASP A 77 16.53 9.24 14.86
C ASP A 77 15.70 8.78 13.64
N VAL A 78 14.41 8.59 13.84
CA VAL A 78 13.47 8.30 12.74
C VAL A 78 13.25 9.55 11.88
N VAL A 79 12.85 9.37 10.64
CA VAL A 79 12.43 10.47 9.77
C VAL A 79 11.04 10.93 10.18
N ASP A 80 10.79 12.23 10.10
CA ASP A 80 9.45 12.79 10.27
C ASP A 80 8.43 12.10 9.34
N HIS A 81 7.17 12.05 9.75
CA HIS A 81 6.12 11.44 8.95
C HIS A 81 5.96 12.15 7.62
N ILE A 82 5.83 11.36 6.54
CA ILE A 82 5.82 11.83 5.14
C ILE A 82 4.47 11.58 4.50
N LEU A 83 3.93 12.59 3.82
CA LEU A 83 2.74 12.45 2.99
C LEU A 83 3.10 12.56 1.51
N PHE A 84 2.77 11.53 0.73
CA PHE A 84 2.82 11.56 -0.73
C PHE A 84 1.43 11.79 -1.30
N SER A 85 1.26 12.85 -2.06
CA SER A 85 0.01 13.18 -2.74
C SER A 85 0.20 13.23 -4.25
N GLY A 86 -0.85 12.94 -5.00
CA GLY A 86 -0.84 13.05 -6.46
C GLY A 86 -1.64 11.96 -7.16
N PRO A 87 -1.79 12.08 -8.49
CA PRO A 87 -2.54 11.12 -9.31
C PRO A 87 -2.10 9.67 -9.11
N PRO A 88 -2.97 8.69 -9.44
CA PRO A 88 -2.59 7.28 -9.43
C PRO A 88 -1.48 7.02 -10.46
N GLY A 89 -0.69 5.95 -10.25
CA GLY A 89 0.34 5.53 -11.20
C GLY A 89 1.67 6.31 -11.14
N LEU A 90 1.80 7.33 -10.29
CA LEU A 90 3.03 8.12 -10.17
C LEU A 90 4.08 7.52 -9.21
N GLY A 91 3.90 6.28 -8.76
CA GLY A 91 4.91 5.57 -7.97
C GLY A 91 4.96 5.95 -6.49
N LYS A 92 3.88 6.42 -5.87
CA LYS A 92 3.83 6.74 -4.42
C LYS A 92 4.26 5.55 -3.56
N THR A 93 3.73 4.38 -3.84
CA THR A 93 4.08 3.11 -3.15
C THR A 93 5.55 2.74 -3.37
N THR A 94 6.05 2.92 -4.60
CA THR A 94 7.45 2.67 -4.93
C THR A 94 8.37 3.63 -4.16
N LEU A 95 8.00 4.91 -4.09
CA LEU A 95 8.77 5.91 -3.37
C LEU A 95 8.82 5.63 -1.86
N ALA A 96 7.71 5.15 -1.27
CA ALA A 96 7.69 4.71 0.11
C ALA A 96 8.65 3.54 0.38
N ALA A 97 8.69 2.56 -0.54
CA ALA A 97 9.63 1.44 -0.45
C ALA A 97 11.09 1.91 -0.60
N VAL A 98 11.35 2.87 -1.49
CA VAL A 98 12.68 3.48 -1.64
C VAL A 98 13.10 4.19 -0.36
N VAL A 99 12.21 4.97 0.28
CA VAL A 99 12.48 5.62 1.57
C VAL A 99 12.87 4.60 2.64
N ALA A 100 12.11 3.52 2.78
CA ALA A 100 12.43 2.46 3.74
C ALA A 100 13.79 1.81 3.45
N ASN A 101 14.09 1.51 2.18
CA ASN A 101 15.38 0.95 1.78
C ASN A 101 16.57 1.89 2.06
N GLU A 102 16.42 3.19 1.80
CA GLU A 102 17.46 4.19 2.11
C GLU A 102 17.68 4.34 3.63
N LEU A 103 16.64 4.13 4.42
CA LEU A 103 16.74 4.11 5.90
C LEU A 103 17.32 2.78 6.43
N GLY A 104 17.38 1.72 5.61
CA GLY A 104 17.70 0.38 6.06
C GLY A 104 16.63 -0.23 6.98
N ALA A 105 15.39 0.26 6.86
CA ALA A 105 14.26 -0.09 7.71
C ALA A 105 13.34 -1.11 7.03
N ASN A 106 12.61 -1.89 7.85
CA ASN A 106 11.53 -2.72 7.33
C ASN A 106 10.33 -1.84 6.95
N ILE A 107 9.59 -2.25 5.94
CA ILE A 107 8.35 -1.58 5.56
C ILE A 107 7.14 -2.48 5.80
N LYS A 108 6.19 -2.00 6.60
CA LYS A 108 4.86 -2.62 6.75
C LYS A 108 3.86 -1.84 5.92
N THR A 109 3.21 -2.54 5.01
CA THR A 109 2.31 -1.91 4.02
C THR A 109 0.87 -2.28 4.30
N THR A 110 0.00 -1.28 4.33
CA THR A 110 -1.43 -1.43 4.46
C THR A 110 -2.15 -0.36 3.62
N SER A 111 -3.46 -0.33 3.68
CA SER A 111 -4.27 0.71 3.02
C SER A 111 -5.35 1.24 3.95
N GLY A 112 -5.80 2.49 3.72
CA GLY A 112 -6.90 3.07 4.50
C GLY A 112 -8.13 2.16 4.56
N PRO A 113 -8.63 1.64 3.42
CA PRO A 113 -9.76 0.72 3.41
C PRO A 113 -9.55 -0.60 4.17
N ALA A 114 -8.32 -1.06 4.32
CA ALA A 114 -8.01 -2.31 5.05
C ALA A 114 -8.03 -2.13 6.57
N ILE A 115 -8.01 -0.89 7.05
CA ILE A 115 -8.07 -0.56 8.48
C ILE A 115 -9.51 -0.13 8.80
N GLU A 116 -10.36 -1.09 9.10
CA GLU A 116 -11.77 -0.82 9.36
C GLU A 116 -12.04 -0.39 10.80
N ARG A 117 -11.25 -0.90 11.75
CA ARG A 117 -11.45 -0.72 13.19
C ARG A 117 -10.17 -0.22 13.86
N THR A 118 -10.35 0.43 14.99
CA THR A 118 -9.23 0.87 15.84
C THR A 118 -8.32 -0.29 16.28
N GLY A 119 -8.91 -1.49 16.47
CA GLY A 119 -8.15 -2.71 16.79
C GLY A 119 -7.23 -3.18 15.66
N ASP A 120 -7.62 -2.97 14.40
CA ASP A 120 -6.77 -3.32 13.25
C ASP A 120 -5.52 -2.43 13.22
N LEU A 121 -5.71 -1.12 13.44
CA LEU A 121 -4.60 -0.18 13.56
C LEU A 121 -3.71 -0.50 14.75
N ALA A 122 -4.31 -0.78 15.92
CA ALA A 122 -3.57 -1.15 17.12
C ALA A 122 -2.68 -2.39 16.89
N ALA A 123 -3.22 -3.42 16.23
CA ALA A 123 -2.47 -4.62 15.90
C ALA A 123 -1.29 -4.33 14.95
N ILE A 124 -1.46 -3.42 13.99
CA ILE A 124 -0.37 -3.01 13.09
C ILE A 124 0.71 -2.26 13.88
N LEU A 125 0.32 -1.26 14.69
CA LEU A 125 1.24 -0.41 15.42
C LEU A 125 2.06 -1.16 16.48
N THR A 126 1.42 -2.07 17.22
CA THR A 126 2.11 -2.88 18.26
C THR A 126 3.05 -3.93 17.69
N ASN A 127 2.96 -4.24 16.40
CA ASN A 127 3.89 -5.14 15.71
C ASN A 127 5.04 -4.39 15.00
N LEU A 128 5.13 -3.06 15.10
CA LEU A 128 6.26 -2.30 14.56
C LEU A 128 7.50 -2.52 15.45
N GLU A 129 8.66 -2.40 14.83
CA GLU A 129 9.96 -2.36 15.49
C GLU A 129 10.56 -0.95 15.41
N GLU A 130 11.59 -0.68 16.21
CA GLU A 130 12.27 0.62 16.21
C GLU A 130 12.82 0.96 14.84
N GLY A 131 12.44 2.11 14.32
CA GLY A 131 12.87 2.59 13.00
C GLY A 131 12.07 2.07 11.81
N ASP A 132 11.08 1.19 12.01
CA ASP A 132 10.22 0.67 10.93
C ASP A 132 9.50 1.80 10.18
N VAL A 133 9.19 1.52 8.92
CA VAL A 133 8.33 2.38 8.09
C VAL A 133 6.94 1.75 7.97
N LEU A 134 5.92 2.46 8.41
CA LEU A 134 4.52 2.10 8.17
C LEU A 134 4.02 2.84 6.93
N PHE A 135 3.66 2.13 5.88
CA PHE A 135 3.05 2.71 4.68
C PHE A 135 1.55 2.47 4.65
N ILE A 136 0.77 3.57 4.56
CA ILE A 136 -0.70 3.52 4.41
C ILE A 136 -1.08 4.13 3.08
N ASP A 137 -1.50 3.29 2.13
CA ASP A 137 -2.04 3.77 0.86
C ASP A 137 -3.50 4.23 1.02
N GLU A 138 -3.92 5.18 0.18
CA GLU A 138 -5.27 5.79 0.24
C GLU A 138 -5.65 6.22 1.68
N ILE A 139 -4.71 6.85 2.40
CA ILE A 139 -4.87 7.22 3.82
C ILE A 139 -6.10 8.10 4.08
N HIS A 140 -6.55 8.86 3.08
CA HIS A 140 -7.79 9.66 3.15
C HIS A 140 -9.07 8.83 3.31
N ARG A 141 -8.98 7.49 3.21
CA ARG A 141 -10.09 6.57 3.41
C ARG A 141 -10.14 5.96 4.81
N LEU A 142 -9.26 6.36 5.69
CA LEU A 142 -9.39 6.02 7.11
C LEU A 142 -10.70 6.59 7.66
N ASN A 143 -11.38 5.83 8.50
CA ASN A 143 -12.52 6.37 9.22
C ASN A 143 -12.05 7.23 10.40
N ARG A 144 -12.89 8.16 10.84
CA ARG A 144 -12.55 9.13 11.88
C ARG A 144 -12.10 8.50 13.21
N MET A 145 -12.70 7.37 13.59
CA MET A 145 -12.33 6.69 14.84
C MET A 145 -10.91 6.13 14.77
N VAL A 146 -10.51 5.64 13.61
CA VAL A 146 -9.14 5.16 13.37
C VAL A 146 -8.16 6.32 13.33
N GLU A 147 -8.51 7.45 12.70
CA GLU A 147 -7.68 8.65 12.71
C GLU A 147 -7.43 9.16 14.14
N GLU A 148 -8.45 9.20 15.00
CA GLU A 148 -8.33 9.65 16.39
C GLU A 148 -7.35 8.79 17.21
N VAL A 149 -7.25 7.51 16.92
CA VAL A 149 -6.26 6.60 17.53
C VAL A 149 -4.87 6.78 16.91
N LEU A 150 -4.80 7.15 15.64
CA LEU A 150 -3.53 7.37 14.95
C LEU A 150 -2.82 8.63 15.46
N TYR A 151 -3.53 9.68 15.86
CA TYR A 151 -2.92 10.94 16.28
C TYR A 151 -1.89 10.79 17.42
N PRO A 152 -2.21 10.20 18.58
CA PRO A 152 -1.23 10.03 19.65
C PRO A 152 -0.09 9.08 19.24
N ALA A 153 -0.36 8.13 18.34
CA ALA A 153 0.69 7.26 17.82
C ALA A 153 1.74 8.01 16.97
N LEU A 154 1.32 9.07 16.27
CA LEU A 154 2.22 9.90 15.45
C LEU A 154 2.92 10.99 16.26
N GLU A 155 2.26 11.56 17.28
CA GLU A 155 2.82 12.65 18.06
C GLU A 155 3.73 12.14 19.18
N ASP A 156 3.22 11.18 19.96
CA ASP A 156 3.81 10.73 21.22
C ASP A 156 4.40 9.32 21.14
N PHE A 157 4.28 8.64 20.00
CA PHE A 157 4.58 7.21 19.87
C PHE A 157 3.89 6.39 20.96
N ALA A 158 2.61 6.63 21.15
CA ALA A 158 1.81 5.97 22.17
C ALA A 158 0.42 5.62 21.63
N LEU A 159 -0.17 4.58 22.18
CA LEU A 159 -1.50 4.09 21.82
C LEU A 159 -2.36 4.05 23.09
N ASP A 160 -3.49 4.75 23.06
CA ASP A 160 -4.46 4.73 24.15
C ASP A 160 -5.54 3.68 23.87
N ILE A 161 -5.56 2.63 24.68
CA ILE A 161 -6.52 1.52 24.56
C ILE A 161 -7.51 1.58 25.71
N VAL A 162 -8.81 1.58 25.38
CA VAL A 162 -9.87 1.47 26.39
C VAL A 162 -10.17 -0.02 26.64
N VAL A 163 -9.90 -0.48 27.86
CA VAL A 163 -10.14 -1.85 28.31
C VAL A 163 -11.34 -1.85 29.26
N GLY A 164 -12.31 -2.74 28.99
CA GLY A 164 -13.52 -2.85 29.78
C GLY A 164 -14.73 -2.19 29.12
N LYS A 165 -15.88 -2.24 29.79
CA LYS A 165 -17.14 -1.65 29.34
C LYS A 165 -17.81 -0.86 30.46
N GLY A 166 -18.53 0.20 30.11
CA GLY A 166 -19.30 1.02 31.05
C GLY A 166 -18.41 1.80 32.04
N PRO A 167 -18.91 2.10 33.26
CA PRO A 167 -18.20 2.93 34.25
C PRO A 167 -16.88 2.34 34.75
N ALA A 168 -16.63 1.05 34.53
CA ALA A 168 -15.38 0.36 34.90
C ALA A 168 -14.33 0.35 33.77
N ALA A 169 -14.61 0.97 32.63
CA ALA A 169 -13.64 1.10 31.54
C ALA A 169 -12.43 1.90 31.99
N ARG A 170 -11.25 1.42 31.66
CA ARG A 170 -9.96 2.08 31.95
C ARG A 170 -9.22 2.33 30.64
N SER A 171 -8.63 3.51 30.50
CA SER A 171 -7.66 3.76 29.43
C SER A 171 -6.29 3.26 29.88
N ILE A 172 -5.64 2.49 29.03
CA ILE A 172 -4.27 2.03 29.20
C ILE A 172 -3.47 2.64 28.05
N ARG A 173 -2.39 3.37 28.39
CA ARG A 173 -1.44 3.91 27.42
C ARG A 173 -0.32 2.91 27.22
N LEU A 174 -0.10 2.53 25.97
CA LEU A 174 0.99 1.67 25.53
C LEU A 174 2.01 2.51 24.76
N ASP A 175 3.27 2.44 25.16
CA ASP A 175 4.34 3.04 24.38
C ASP A 175 4.61 2.20 23.11
N LEU A 176 4.80 2.89 22.01
CA LEU A 176 5.14 2.32 20.71
C LEU A 176 6.62 2.57 20.40
N PRO A 177 7.27 1.70 19.65
CA PRO A 177 8.58 2.00 19.09
C PRO A 177 8.50 3.24 18.19
N ARG A 178 9.58 3.98 18.04
CA ARG A 178 9.61 5.12 17.12
C ARG A 178 9.61 4.60 15.68
N PHE A 179 8.71 5.10 14.87
CA PHE A 179 8.53 4.70 13.47
C PHE A 179 8.27 5.89 12.57
N THR A 180 8.45 5.71 11.28
CA THR A 180 8.05 6.71 10.27
C THR A 180 6.77 6.29 9.59
N LEU A 181 5.72 7.13 9.66
CA LEU A 181 4.53 6.95 8.81
C LEU A 181 4.79 7.56 7.44
N VAL A 182 4.55 6.79 6.39
CA VAL A 182 4.45 7.26 5.01
C VAL A 182 3.02 7.10 4.54
N GLY A 183 2.28 8.19 4.45
CA GLY A 183 0.92 8.22 3.94
C GLY A 183 0.92 8.47 2.42
N ALA A 184 0.05 7.80 1.69
CA ALA A 184 -0.21 8.10 0.28
C ALA A 184 -1.67 8.44 0.05
N THR A 185 -1.93 9.44 -0.79
CA THR A 185 -3.29 9.85 -1.16
C THR A 185 -3.37 10.34 -2.59
N THR A 186 -4.49 10.06 -3.24
CA THR A 186 -4.86 10.68 -4.52
C THR A 186 -5.69 11.95 -4.30
N ARG A 187 -6.20 12.19 -3.09
CA ARG A 187 -7.17 13.25 -2.76
C ARG A 187 -6.81 13.95 -1.45
N THR A 188 -5.86 14.87 -1.48
CA THR A 188 -5.44 15.64 -0.29
C THR A 188 -6.57 16.40 0.38
N GLY A 189 -7.53 16.93 -0.39
CA GLY A 189 -8.67 17.67 0.15
C GLY A 189 -9.67 16.84 0.97
N LEU A 190 -9.50 15.52 1.05
CA LEU A 190 -10.30 14.63 1.90
C LEU A 190 -9.60 14.30 3.23
N LEU A 191 -8.34 14.68 3.41
CA LEU A 191 -7.63 14.52 4.67
C LEU A 191 -8.12 15.57 5.67
N THR A 192 -8.26 15.15 6.92
CA THR A 192 -8.59 16.07 8.00
C THR A 192 -7.40 16.98 8.31
N GLY A 193 -7.68 18.23 8.73
CA GLY A 193 -6.63 19.16 9.15
C GLY A 193 -5.72 18.55 10.21
N PRO A 194 -6.27 17.98 11.31
CA PRO A 194 -5.46 17.34 12.34
C PRO A 194 -4.54 16.24 11.83
N LEU A 195 -4.94 15.44 10.85
CA LEU A 195 -4.06 14.42 10.26
C LEU A 195 -2.96 15.05 9.40
N LEU A 196 -3.27 16.10 8.64
CA LEU A 196 -2.28 16.83 7.84
C LEU A 196 -1.19 17.47 8.70
N ASP A 197 -1.57 18.02 9.86
CA ASP A 197 -0.63 18.70 10.78
C ASP A 197 0.40 17.76 11.41
N ARG A 198 0.14 16.43 11.39
CA ARG A 198 1.08 15.42 11.90
C ARG A 198 2.13 14.96 10.88
N PHE A 199 1.93 15.30 9.63
CA PHE A 199 2.97 15.07 8.64
C PHE A 199 4.00 16.20 8.69
N GLY A 200 5.24 15.86 9.00
CA GLY A 200 6.35 16.82 9.02
C GLY A 200 6.62 17.38 7.63
N ILE A 201 6.34 16.58 6.58
CA ILE A 201 6.49 17.02 5.21
C ILE A 201 5.47 16.37 4.28
N ALA A 202 4.95 17.16 3.32
CA ALA A 202 4.03 16.71 2.29
C ALA A 202 4.61 16.96 0.89
N PHE A 203 4.72 15.90 0.10
CA PHE A 203 5.18 15.97 -1.28
C PHE A 203 4.02 15.77 -2.24
N ARG A 204 3.98 16.60 -3.28
CA ARG A 204 3.03 16.47 -4.36
C ARG A 204 3.72 15.95 -5.62
N LEU A 205 3.44 14.69 -5.98
CA LEU A 205 3.92 14.09 -7.21
C LEU A 205 3.14 14.67 -8.41
N GLN A 206 3.85 14.97 -9.49
CA GLN A 206 3.30 15.55 -10.71
C GLN A 206 3.68 14.68 -11.90
N TYR A 207 2.91 14.77 -12.98
CA TYR A 207 3.31 14.20 -14.26
C TYR A 207 4.57 14.90 -14.78
N TYR A 208 5.30 14.20 -15.61
CA TYR A 208 6.52 14.68 -16.27
C TYR A 208 6.17 15.62 -17.42
#